data_60a10e19a861f3eecb5553592773cd30
#
_entry.id   60a10e19a861f3eecb5553592773cd30
#
_cell.length_a   1.000
_cell.length_b   1.000
_cell.length_c   1.000
_cell.angle_alpha   90.00
_cell.angle_beta   90.00
_cell.angle_gamma   90.00
#
_symmetry.space_group_name_H-M   'P 1'
#
loop_
_entity.id
_entity.type
_entity.pdbx_description
1 polymer ?
#
loop_
_entity_poly.entity_id
_entity_poly.type
_entity_poly.pdbx_seq_one_letter_code
_entity_poly.pdbx_strand_id
1 'polypeptide(L)'
;MLKKKMNRHYTFQQYRSIDLALFAVMLCVTEILIVRAARFWFADQLYTVSVVGAVTAIVMMRWGPWAAIHAVLGGLVYALAGQGSTKQLVIYCAGNLLSMLMLLPLKTLGSEKIRTDGFLSVGFGLLTLLLMQLGRALCAVALGASPRDSLGFFTTDALSLLFTGLIIWVARRLDGVFENQKHYLLRIHKPEEEKGGYR
;
A
#
# COMPACT_ATOMS: atom_id res chain seq x y z
N MET A 1 -22.15 -3.46 41.28
CA MET A 1 -21.01 -4.18 40.67
C MET A 1 -20.57 -3.43 39.39
N LEU A 2 -19.62 -2.54 39.52
CA LEU A 2 -19.05 -1.77 38.39
C LEU A 2 -18.08 -2.66 37.63
N LYS A 3 -18.43 -3.01 36.39
CA LYS A 3 -17.50 -3.68 35.45
C LYS A 3 -16.27 -2.80 35.27
N LYS A 4 -15.13 -3.20 35.87
CA LYS A 4 -13.83 -2.66 35.68
C LYS A 4 -13.50 -2.78 34.17
N LYS A 5 -13.65 -1.68 33.40
CA LYS A 5 -13.22 -1.61 32.02
C LYS A 5 -11.73 -1.92 31.99
N MET A 6 -11.38 -3.11 31.53
CA MET A 6 -10.00 -3.53 31.32
C MET A 6 -9.45 -2.71 30.17
N ASN A 7 -8.79 -1.59 30.47
CA ASN A 7 -7.96 -0.86 29.50
C ASN A 7 -6.77 -1.77 29.14
N ARG A 8 -6.92 -2.55 28.09
CA ARG A 8 -5.79 -3.25 27.47
C ARG A 8 -4.95 -2.19 26.76
N HIS A 9 -3.92 -1.70 27.43
CA HIS A 9 -2.90 -0.88 26.79
C HIS A 9 -2.07 -1.78 25.87
N TYR A 10 -2.38 -1.75 24.57
CA TYR A 10 -1.52 -2.39 23.56
C TYR A 10 -0.18 -1.67 23.52
N THR A 11 0.91 -2.44 23.51
CA THR A 11 2.22 -1.87 23.24
C THR A 11 2.27 -1.33 21.81
N PHE A 12 3.12 -0.34 21.55
CA PHE A 12 3.29 0.22 20.20
C PHE A 12 3.62 -0.86 19.15
N GLN A 13 4.39 -1.88 19.54
CA GLN A 13 4.73 -3.01 18.66
C GLN A 13 3.51 -3.88 18.35
N GLN A 14 2.68 -4.18 19.36
CA GLN A 14 1.44 -4.94 19.16
C GLN A 14 0.46 -4.19 18.25
N TYR A 15 0.29 -2.89 18.48
CA TYR A 15 -0.55 -2.04 17.64
C TYR A 15 -0.07 -2.06 16.18
N ARG A 16 1.24 -1.88 15.94
CA ARG A 16 1.81 -1.95 14.60
C ARG A 16 1.56 -3.31 13.94
N SER A 17 1.79 -4.41 14.66
CA SER A 17 1.61 -5.76 14.11
C SER A 17 0.15 -6.02 13.73
N ILE A 18 -0.81 -5.59 14.56
CA ILE A 18 -2.24 -5.72 14.28
C ILE A 18 -2.62 -4.88 13.06
N ASP A 19 -2.17 -3.64 12.99
CA ASP A 19 -2.47 -2.72 11.88
C ASP A 19 -1.91 -3.25 10.55
N LEU A 20 -0.65 -3.71 10.55
CA LEU A 20 -0.04 -4.34 9.36
C LEU A 20 -0.78 -5.61 8.94
N ALA A 21 -1.19 -6.46 9.91
CA ALA A 21 -1.95 -7.67 9.61
C ALA A 21 -3.34 -7.35 9.02
N LEU A 22 -4.03 -6.33 9.53
CA LEU A 22 -5.32 -5.89 8.98
C LEU A 22 -5.17 -5.41 7.53
N PHE A 23 -4.17 -4.57 7.24
CA PHE A 23 -3.89 -4.14 5.87
C PHE A 23 -3.49 -5.30 4.96
N ALA A 24 -2.74 -6.29 5.47
CA ALA A 24 -2.36 -7.48 4.71
C ALA A 24 -3.59 -8.34 4.35
N VAL A 25 -4.47 -8.60 5.31
CA VAL A 25 -5.71 -9.35 5.07
C VAL A 25 -6.62 -8.61 4.10
N MET A 26 -6.83 -7.31 4.31
CA MET A 26 -7.63 -6.47 3.41
C MET A 26 -7.06 -6.50 1.98
N LEU A 27 -5.74 -6.34 1.83
CA LEU A 27 -5.06 -6.41 0.54
C LEU A 27 -5.27 -7.77 -0.13
N CYS A 28 -5.03 -8.87 0.57
CA CYS A 28 -5.18 -10.21 0.01
C CYS A 28 -6.61 -10.47 -0.47
N VAL A 29 -7.60 -10.18 0.38
CA VAL A 29 -9.02 -10.39 0.03
C VAL A 29 -9.42 -9.55 -1.17
N THR A 30 -9.12 -8.25 -1.13
CA THR A 30 -9.49 -7.33 -2.21
C THR A 30 -8.82 -7.70 -3.53
N GLU A 31 -7.51 -8.01 -3.50
CA GLU A 31 -6.76 -8.36 -4.70
C GLU A 31 -7.25 -9.68 -5.33
N ILE A 32 -7.52 -10.71 -4.51
CA ILE A 32 -8.10 -11.97 -5.00
C ILE A 32 -9.45 -11.71 -5.67
N LEU A 33 -10.32 -10.93 -5.03
CA LEU A 33 -11.64 -10.63 -5.58
C LEU A 33 -11.53 -9.86 -6.92
N ILE A 34 -10.67 -8.84 -6.99
CA ILE A 34 -10.47 -8.06 -8.21
C ILE A 34 -9.94 -8.93 -9.34
N VAL A 35 -8.86 -9.69 -9.10
CA VAL A 35 -8.23 -10.53 -10.13
C VAL A 35 -9.19 -11.61 -10.61
N ARG A 36 -9.94 -12.25 -9.70
CA ARG A 36 -10.92 -13.28 -10.07
C ARG A 36 -12.10 -12.69 -10.81
N ALA A 37 -12.64 -11.56 -10.37
CA ALA A 37 -13.71 -10.86 -11.04
C ALA A 37 -13.31 -10.39 -12.45
N ALA A 38 -12.11 -9.82 -12.59
CA ALA A 38 -11.58 -9.40 -13.89
C ALA A 38 -11.50 -10.58 -14.87
N ARG A 39 -11.02 -11.73 -14.42
CA ARG A 39 -10.93 -12.95 -15.25
C ARG A 39 -12.30 -13.52 -15.61
N PHE A 40 -13.30 -13.38 -14.75
CA PHE A 40 -14.64 -13.90 -14.99
C PHE A 40 -15.43 -13.02 -15.98
N TRP A 41 -15.39 -11.69 -15.79
CA TRP A 41 -16.18 -10.77 -16.60
C TRP A 41 -15.45 -10.19 -17.82
N PHE A 42 -14.12 -10.18 -17.78
CA PHE A 42 -13.29 -9.53 -18.81
C PHE A 42 -12.14 -10.43 -19.26
N ALA A 43 -12.44 -11.71 -19.51
CA ALA A 43 -11.44 -12.74 -19.83
C ALA A 43 -10.54 -12.37 -21.02
N ASP A 44 -11.10 -11.67 -22.02
CA ASP A 44 -10.40 -11.30 -23.25
C ASP A 44 -9.76 -9.91 -23.20
N GLN A 45 -9.86 -9.21 -22.07
CA GLN A 45 -9.29 -7.86 -21.93
C GLN A 45 -7.86 -7.91 -21.39
N LEU A 46 -7.01 -7.08 -22.01
CA LEU A 46 -5.61 -6.93 -21.57
C LEU A 46 -5.44 -6.00 -20.36
N TYR A 47 -6.52 -5.37 -19.90
CA TYR A 47 -6.45 -4.43 -18.78
C TYR A 47 -6.45 -5.18 -17.45
N THR A 48 -5.60 -4.70 -16.55
CA THR A 48 -5.51 -5.19 -15.18
C THR A 48 -5.91 -4.09 -14.20
N VAL A 49 -6.49 -4.48 -13.09
CA VAL A 49 -6.79 -3.60 -11.96
C VAL A 49 -6.18 -4.21 -10.72
N SER A 50 -5.47 -3.38 -9.96
CA SER A 50 -4.82 -3.80 -8.72
C SER A 50 -4.86 -2.67 -7.70
N VAL A 51 -5.07 -3.01 -6.44
CA VAL A 51 -5.02 -2.06 -5.32
C VAL A 51 -3.67 -2.09 -4.57
N VAL A 52 -2.74 -2.93 -5.01
CA VAL A 52 -1.44 -3.13 -4.35
C VAL A 52 -0.67 -1.82 -4.20
N GLY A 53 -0.65 -0.96 -5.24
CA GLY A 53 0.02 0.33 -5.19
C GLY A 53 -0.58 1.27 -4.14
N ALA A 54 -1.92 1.36 -4.09
CA ALA A 54 -2.62 2.20 -3.12
C ALA A 54 -2.38 1.73 -1.67
N VAL A 55 -2.57 0.44 -1.40
CA VAL A 55 -2.38 -0.11 -0.06
C VAL A 55 -0.92 0.01 0.39
N THR A 56 0.03 -0.27 -0.51
CA THR A 56 1.46 -0.10 -0.19
C THR A 56 1.80 1.35 0.13
N ALA A 57 1.27 2.33 -0.62
CA ALA A 57 1.47 3.75 -0.35
C ALA A 57 0.88 4.16 1.01
N ILE A 58 -0.33 3.70 1.34
CA ILE A 58 -0.96 3.95 2.65
C ILE A 58 -0.10 3.37 3.78
N VAL A 59 0.30 2.11 3.65
CA VAL A 59 1.14 1.46 4.68
C VAL A 59 2.51 2.14 4.80
N MET A 60 3.08 2.63 3.68
CA MET A 60 4.33 3.37 3.69
C MET A 60 4.22 4.70 4.46
N MET A 61 3.12 5.44 4.28
CA MET A 61 2.84 6.64 5.06
C MET A 61 2.68 6.34 6.55
N ARG A 62 2.04 5.21 6.91
CA ARG A 62 1.78 4.79 8.29
C ARG A 62 3.02 4.25 8.99
N TRP A 63 3.74 3.35 8.35
CA TRP A 63 4.76 2.50 8.95
C TRP A 63 6.10 2.51 8.23
N GLY A 64 6.27 3.34 7.20
CA GLY A 64 7.52 3.48 6.46
C GLY A 64 7.97 2.18 5.79
N PRO A 65 9.18 1.67 6.11
CA PRO A 65 9.77 0.51 5.42
C PRO A 65 8.96 -0.80 5.54
N TRP A 66 8.07 -0.90 6.52
CA TRP A 66 7.20 -2.08 6.68
C TRP A 66 6.23 -2.29 5.52
N ALA A 67 6.04 -1.28 4.67
CA ALA A 67 5.29 -1.39 3.43
C ALA A 67 5.88 -2.41 2.45
N ALA A 68 7.17 -2.74 2.56
CA ALA A 68 7.81 -3.76 1.73
C ALA A 68 7.10 -5.13 1.84
N ILE A 69 6.59 -5.47 3.03
CA ILE A 69 5.82 -6.70 3.24
C ILE A 69 4.57 -6.70 2.36
N HIS A 70 3.85 -5.58 2.30
CA HIS A 70 2.62 -5.44 1.51
C HIS A 70 2.92 -5.39 0.00
N ALA A 71 4.02 -4.78 -0.41
CA ALA A 71 4.46 -4.77 -1.80
C ALA A 71 4.72 -6.19 -2.32
N VAL A 72 5.46 -7.00 -1.54
CA VAL A 72 5.76 -8.41 -1.88
C VAL A 72 4.50 -9.27 -1.81
N LEU A 73 3.73 -9.16 -0.73
CA LEU A 73 2.49 -9.92 -0.52
C LEU A 73 1.46 -9.63 -1.62
N GLY A 74 1.28 -8.36 -1.98
CA GLY A 74 0.40 -7.98 -3.08
C GLY A 74 0.83 -8.57 -4.41
N GLY A 75 2.14 -8.57 -4.72
CA GLY A 75 2.69 -9.21 -5.91
C GLY A 75 2.47 -10.72 -5.92
N LEU A 76 2.67 -11.37 -4.77
CA LEU A 76 2.42 -12.80 -4.58
C LEU A 76 0.95 -13.15 -4.82
N VAL A 77 0.04 -12.44 -4.16
CA VAL A 77 -1.41 -12.69 -4.26
C VAL A 77 -1.91 -12.44 -5.68
N TYR A 78 -1.48 -11.35 -6.31
CA TYR A 78 -1.81 -11.04 -7.70
C TYR A 78 -1.40 -12.18 -8.65
N ALA A 79 -0.14 -12.62 -8.56
CA ALA A 79 0.38 -13.68 -9.41
C ALA A 79 -0.35 -15.02 -9.18
N LEU A 80 -0.59 -15.41 -7.93
CA LEU A 80 -1.29 -16.65 -7.60
C LEU A 80 -2.78 -16.60 -8.01
N ALA A 81 -3.49 -15.54 -7.71
CA ALA A 81 -4.90 -15.37 -8.10
C ALA A 81 -5.05 -15.33 -9.62
N GLY A 82 -4.07 -14.77 -10.31
CA GLY A 82 -3.96 -14.71 -11.76
C GLY A 82 -3.46 -16.02 -12.41
N GLN A 83 -3.19 -17.08 -11.65
CA GLN A 83 -2.59 -18.33 -12.15
C GLN A 83 -1.29 -18.08 -12.95
N GLY A 84 -0.51 -17.13 -12.47
CA GLY A 84 0.75 -16.75 -13.09
C GLY A 84 1.83 -17.84 -12.98
N SER A 85 2.78 -17.79 -13.90
CA SER A 85 3.97 -18.64 -13.88
C SER A 85 4.92 -18.27 -12.74
N THR A 86 5.87 -19.15 -12.41
CA THR A 86 6.93 -18.86 -11.43
C THR A 86 7.72 -17.60 -11.81
N LYS A 87 7.97 -17.36 -13.12
CA LYS A 87 8.61 -16.12 -13.58
C LYS A 87 7.78 -14.88 -13.23
N GLN A 88 6.47 -14.92 -13.47
CA GLN A 88 5.57 -13.82 -13.12
C GLN A 88 5.55 -13.56 -11.61
N LEU A 89 5.56 -14.63 -10.79
CA LEU A 89 5.63 -14.49 -9.34
C LEU A 89 6.88 -13.73 -8.92
N VAL A 90 8.04 -14.06 -9.46
CA VAL A 90 9.31 -13.34 -9.19
C VAL A 90 9.21 -11.88 -9.66
N ILE A 91 8.70 -11.63 -10.87
CA ILE A 91 8.55 -10.28 -11.43
C ILE A 91 7.68 -9.41 -10.52
N TYR A 92 6.52 -9.90 -10.09
CA TYR A 92 5.61 -9.11 -9.27
C TYR A 92 6.12 -8.93 -7.84
N CYS A 93 6.69 -9.96 -7.22
CA CYS A 93 7.21 -9.84 -5.85
C CYS A 93 8.45 -8.94 -5.78
N ALA A 94 9.46 -9.21 -6.62
CA ALA A 94 10.69 -8.44 -6.60
C ALA A 94 10.52 -7.05 -7.22
N GLY A 95 9.78 -6.95 -8.34
CA GLY A 95 9.55 -5.68 -9.02
C GLY A 95 8.81 -4.67 -8.16
N ASN A 96 7.82 -5.11 -7.37
CA ASN A 96 7.09 -4.23 -6.47
C ASN A 96 7.98 -3.56 -5.41
N LEU A 97 9.12 -4.16 -5.05
CA LEU A 97 10.05 -3.59 -4.07
C LEU A 97 10.69 -2.28 -4.54
N LEU A 98 10.73 -2.02 -5.85
CA LEU A 98 11.26 -0.73 -6.36
C LEU A 98 10.45 0.46 -5.83
N SER A 99 9.17 0.26 -5.49
CA SER A 99 8.34 1.29 -4.83
C SER A 99 8.91 1.78 -3.50
N MET A 100 9.80 1.02 -2.85
CA MET A 100 10.45 1.46 -1.60
C MET A 100 11.36 2.69 -1.80
N LEU A 101 11.72 3.06 -3.04
CA LEU A 101 12.38 4.33 -3.33
C LEU A 101 11.54 5.54 -2.89
N MET A 102 10.23 5.38 -2.77
CA MET A 102 9.33 6.42 -2.24
C MET A 102 9.57 6.74 -0.75
N LEU A 103 10.38 5.94 -0.05
CA LEU A 103 10.86 6.31 1.29
C LEU A 103 11.79 7.55 1.27
N LEU A 104 12.43 7.84 0.13
CA LEU A 104 13.28 9.02 -0.02
C LEU A 104 12.45 10.31 0.05
N PRO A 105 11.45 10.55 -0.83
CA PRO A 105 10.59 11.73 -0.71
C PRO A 105 9.80 11.76 0.59
N LEU A 106 9.45 10.59 1.17
CA LEU A 106 8.80 10.55 2.48
C LEU A 106 9.69 11.11 3.60
N LYS A 107 11.00 10.83 3.54
CA LYS A 107 11.97 11.38 4.51
C LYS A 107 12.27 12.87 4.28
N THR A 108 12.37 13.30 3.02
CA THR A 108 12.76 14.68 2.68
C THR A 108 11.63 15.67 2.82
N LEU A 109 10.43 15.34 2.37
CA LEU A 109 9.25 16.21 2.43
C LEU A 109 8.51 16.10 3.77
N GLY A 110 8.62 14.96 4.45
CA GLY A 110 7.87 14.65 5.65
C GLY A 110 6.44 14.17 5.38
N SER A 111 5.97 13.26 6.22
CA SER A 111 4.63 12.64 6.08
C SER A 111 3.50 13.65 6.21
N GLU A 112 3.65 14.66 7.06
CA GLU A 112 2.61 15.68 7.28
C GLU A 112 2.38 16.54 6.03
N LYS A 113 3.45 17.00 5.38
CA LYS A 113 3.33 17.79 4.14
C LYS A 113 2.69 16.98 3.02
N ILE A 114 3.09 15.70 2.86
CA ILE A 114 2.48 14.82 1.85
C ILE A 114 0.99 14.62 2.14
N ARG A 115 0.58 14.44 3.40
CA ARG A 115 -0.81 14.22 3.79
C ARG A 115 -1.69 15.44 3.56
N THR A 116 -1.22 16.61 3.93
CA THR A 116 -2.01 17.86 3.88
C THR A 116 -2.21 18.37 2.46
N ASP A 117 -1.21 18.19 1.60
CA ASP A 117 -1.29 18.60 0.19
C ASP A 117 -1.91 17.49 -0.67
N GLY A 118 -3.04 17.82 -1.35
CA GLY A 118 -3.77 16.88 -2.18
C GLY A 118 -2.98 16.36 -3.38
N PHE A 119 -2.23 17.24 -4.03
CA PHE A 119 -1.41 16.86 -5.17
C PHE A 119 -0.24 15.97 -4.75
N LEU A 120 0.43 16.32 -3.65
CA LEU A 120 1.52 15.50 -3.11
C LEU A 120 1.02 14.13 -2.64
N SER A 121 -0.16 14.07 -2.01
CA SER A 121 -0.76 12.79 -1.57
C SER A 121 -1.03 11.86 -2.75
N VAL A 122 -1.75 12.35 -3.76
CA VAL A 122 -2.09 11.57 -4.95
C VAL A 122 -0.83 11.24 -5.73
N GLY A 123 0.05 12.22 -5.94
CA GLY A 123 1.35 12.02 -6.60
C GLY A 123 2.20 10.95 -5.91
N PHE A 124 2.22 10.93 -4.56
CA PHE A 124 2.91 9.89 -3.79
C PHE A 124 2.37 8.49 -4.10
N GLY A 125 1.04 8.32 -4.12
CA GLY A 125 0.41 7.05 -4.48
C GLY A 125 0.67 6.62 -5.91
N LEU A 126 0.51 7.54 -6.87
CA LEU A 126 0.73 7.27 -8.29
C LEU A 126 2.20 6.92 -8.57
N LEU A 127 3.15 7.66 -8.00
CA LEU A 127 4.59 7.37 -8.14
C LEU A 127 4.95 6.02 -7.49
N THR A 128 4.31 5.66 -6.37
CA THR A 128 4.48 4.34 -5.75
C THR A 128 4.12 3.24 -6.75
N LEU A 129 2.97 3.34 -7.42
CA LEU A 129 2.54 2.37 -8.41
C LEU A 129 3.44 2.40 -9.66
N LEU A 130 3.80 3.58 -10.18
CA LEU A 130 4.69 3.70 -11.34
C LEU A 130 6.07 3.06 -11.08
N LEU A 131 6.61 3.20 -9.88
CA LEU A 131 7.86 2.53 -9.50
C LEU A 131 7.67 1.01 -9.41
N MET A 132 6.52 0.50 -8.97
CA MET A 132 6.22 -0.94 -9.04
C MET A 132 6.21 -1.41 -10.49
N GLN A 133 5.55 -0.70 -11.40
CA GLN A 133 5.49 -1.04 -12.81
C GLN A 133 6.89 -1.03 -13.44
N LEU A 134 7.68 -0.01 -13.13
CA LEU A 134 9.09 0.07 -13.57
C LEU A 134 9.91 -1.12 -13.04
N GLY A 135 9.76 -1.45 -11.77
CA GLY A 135 10.44 -2.59 -11.16
C GLY A 135 10.04 -3.92 -11.81
N ARG A 136 8.76 -4.11 -12.10
CA ARG A 136 8.25 -5.29 -12.83
C ARG A 136 8.85 -5.36 -14.23
N ALA A 137 8.88 -4.24 -14.96
CA ALA A 137 9.48 -4.17 -16.30
C ALA A 137 10.96 -4.51 -16.28
N LEU A 138 11.73 -3.96 -15.35
CA LEU A 138 13.16 -4.26 -15.18
C LEU A 138 13.39 -5.74 -14.83
N CYS A 139 12.61 -6.31 -13.90
CA CYS A 139 12.69 -7.72 -13.56
C CYS A 139 12.33 -8.62 -14.76
N ALA A 140 11.31 -8.26 -15.54
CA ALA A 140 10.92 -9.00 -16.74
C ALA A 140 12.04 -9.05 -17.76
N VAL A 141 12.66 -7.90 -18.05
CA VAL A 141 13.83 -7.82 -18.97
C VAL A 141 14.99 -8.67 -18.44
N ALA A 142 15.29 -8.58 -17.14
CA ALA A 142 16.35 -9.40 -16.53
C ALA A 142 16.08 -10.90 -16.62
N LEU A 143 14.81 -11.31 -16.70
CA LEU A 143 14.36 -12.70 -16.86
C LEU A 143 14.17 -13.10 -18.35
N GLY A 144 14.61 -12.26 -19.29
CA GLY A 144 14.66 -12.55 -20.72
C GLY A 144 13.43 -12.10 -21.52
N ALA A 145 12.56 -11.25 -20.95
CA ALA A 145 11.50 -10.60 -21.74
C ALA A 145 12.08 -9.50 -22.63
N SER A 146 11.43 -9.23 -23.77
CA SER A 146 11.85 -8.10 -24.61
C SER A 146 11.52 -6.77 -23.91
N PRO A 147 12.32 -5.70 -24.11
CA PRO A 147 11.99 -4.38 -23.57
C PRO A 147 10.64 -3.86 -24.05
N ARG A 148 10.24 -4.20 -25.27
CA ARG A 148 8.96 -3.82 -25.85
C ARG A 148 7.79 -4.46 -25.11
N ASP A 149 7.86 -5.77 -24.83
CA ASP A 149 6.80 -6.50 -24.10
C ASP A 149 6.72 -6.02 -22.66
N SER A 150 7.84 -5.61 -22.07
CA SER A 150 7.91 -5.09 -20.71
C SER A 150 7.19 -3.73 -20.54
N LEU A 151 7.01 -2.95 -21.63
CA LEU A 151 6.18 -1.75 -21.62
C LEU A 151 4.71 -2.07 -21.34
N GLY A 152 4.29 -3.32 -21.57
CA GLY A 152 2.95 -3.79 -21.25
C GLY A 152 2.54 -3.54 -19.79
N PHE A 153 3.49 -3.58 -18.82
CA PHE A 153 3.20 -3.30 -17.43
C PHE A 153 2.64 -1.89 -17.18
N PHE A 154 2.98 -0.91 -18.03
CA PHE A 154 2.45 0.46 -17.92
C PHE A 154 1.12 0.62 -18.62
N THR A 155 0.95 0.01 -19.80
CA THR A 155 -0.25 0.19 -20.61
C THR A 155 -1.43 -0.63 -20.13
N THR A 156 -1.21 -1.87 -19.69
CA THR A 156 -2.27 -2.76 -19.21
C THR A 156 -2.75 -2.37 -17.81
N ASP A 157 -1.91 -1.73 -17.00
CA ASP A 157 -2.20 -1.38 -15.60
C ASP A 157 -2.68 0.09 -15.43
N ALA A 158 -3.10 0.73 -16.54
CA ALA A 158 -3.54 2.13 -16.52
C ALA A 158 -4.76 2.37 -15.60
N LEU A 159 -5.69 1.40 -15.52
CA LEU A 159 -6.83 1.47 -14.60
C LEU A 159 -6.38 1.47 -13.14
N SER A 160 -5.33 0.74 -12.80
CA SER A 160 -4.76 0.73 -11.43
C SER A 160 -4.24 2.10 -11.02
N LEU A 161 -3.73 2.92 -11.95
CA LEU A 161 -3.36 4.31 -11.67
C LEU A 161 -4.57 5.15 -11.24
N LEU A 162 -5.67 5.04 -11.97
CA LEU A 162 -6.91 5.76 -11.65
C LEU A 162 -7.44 5.35 -10.28
N PHE A 163 -7.56 4.03 -10.01
CA PHE A 163 -8.00 3.52 -8.71
C PHE A 163 -7.05 3.90 -7.58
N THR A 164 -5.74 3.84 -7.80
CA THR A 164 -4.74 4.26 -6.81
C THR A 164 -4.92 5.74 -6.47
N GLY A 165 -5.06 6.61 -7.46
CA GLY A 165 -5.31 8.04 -7.24
C GLY A 165 -6.58 8.29 -6.44
N LEU A 166 -7.68 7.61 -6.78
CA LEU A 166 -8.96 7.74 -6.08
C LEU A 166 -8.87 7.25 -4.63
N ILE A 167 -8.30 6.07 -4.40
CA ILE A 167 -8.15 5.50 -3.05
C ILE A 167 -7.31 6.43 -2.16
N ILE A 168 -6.18 6.93 -2.67
CA ILE A 168 -5.33 7.85 -1.92
C ILE A 168 -6.05 9.18 -1.65
N TRP A 169 -6.79 9.70 -2.64
CA TRP A 169 -7.59 10.92 -2.47
C TRP A 169 -8.62 10.79 -1.36
N VAL A 170 -9.28 9.65 -1.23
CA VAL A 170 -10.22 9.37 -0.14
C VAL A 170 -9.47 9.11 1.16
N ALA A 171 -8.46 8.24 1.16
CA ALA A 171 -7.73 7.83 2.35
C ALA A 171 -7.08 9.02 3.09
N ARG A 172 -6.56 10.02 2.37
CA ARG A 172 -5.96 11.20 2.99
C ARG A 172 -6.95 12.07 3.78
N ARG A 173 -8.26 11.97 3.46
CA ARG A 173 -9.32 12.72 4.15
C ARG A 173 -9.82 12.02 5.41
N LEU A 174 -9.52 10.73 5.54
CA LEU A 174 -9.89 9.94 6.71
C LEU A 174 -8.83 10.12 7.81
N ASP A 175 -9.28 10.51 9.01
CA ASP A 175 -8.36 10.73 10.13
C ASP A 175 -7.58 9.45 10.47
N GLY A 176 -6.27 9.59 10.65
CA GLY A 176 -5.37 8.51 11.00
C GLY A 176 -5.11 7.46 9.92
N VAL A 177 -5.79 7.47 8.75
CA VAL A 177 -5.58 6.46 7.70
C VAL A 177 -4.31 6.74 6.90
N PHE A 178 -4.18 7.94 6.37
CA PHE A 178 -3.01 8.36 5.58
C PHE A 178 -2.09 9.25 6.43
N GLU A 179 -1.67 8.71 7.58
CA GLU A 179 -0.87 9.46 8.56
C GLU A 179 0.15 8.54 9.25
N ASN A 180 1.30 9.09 9.60
CA ASN A 180 2.31 8.37 10.38
C ASN A 180 1.76 8.01 11.77
N GLN A 181 1.65 6.72 12.06
CA GLN A 181 0.99 6.22 13.26
C GLN A 181 1.69 6.60 14.56
N LYS A 182 3.01 6.77 14.54
CA LYS A 182 3.74 7.23 15.71
C LYS A 182 3.32 8.66 16.08
N HIS A 183 3.21 9.56 15.10
CA HIS A 183 2.79 10.93 15.32
C HIS A 183 1.31 11.02 15.68
N TYR A 184 0.45 10.23 15.02
CA TYR A 184 -0.97 10.15 15.31
C TYR A 184 -1.23 9.73 16.75
N LEU A 185 -0.61 8.64 17.21
CA LEU A 185 -0.77 8.13 18.57
C LEU A 185 -0.27 9.11 19.63
N LEU A 186 0.85 9.79 19.37
CA LEU A 186 1.35 10.84 20.27
C LEU A 186 0.38 12.03 20.34
N ARG A 187 -0.28 12.39 19.23
CA ARG A 187 -1.24 13.48 19.17
C ARG A 187 -2.50 13.20 19.99
N ILE A 188 -3.05 11.98 19.89
CA ILE A 188 -4.30 11.63 20.57
C ILE A 188 -4.11 11.35 22.07
N HIS A 189 -2.90 10.97 22.52
CA HIS A 189 -2.64 10.70 23.96
C HIS A 189 -2.24 11.96 24.76
N LYS A 190 -1.72 13.01 24.12
CA LYS A 190 -1.38 14.27 24.79
C LYS A 190 -2.55 14.91 25.60
N PRO A 191 -3.80 14.94 25.13
CA PRO A 191 -4.91 15.52 25.88
C PRO A 191 -5.32 14.77 27.15
N GLU A 192 -4.94 13.49 27.28
CA GLU A 192 -5.28 12.69 28.46
C GLU A 192 -4.31 12.95 29.62
N GLU A 193 -3.05 13.23 29.33
CA GLU A 193 -2.05 13.58 30.36
C GLU A 193 -2.34 14.96 30.97
N GLU A 194 -2.78 15.95 30.18
CA GLU A 194 -3.16 17.28 30.68
C GLU A 194 -4.42 17.26 31.54
N LYS A 195 -5.35 16.34 31.30
CA LYS A 195 -6.58 16.19 32.11
C LYS A 195 -6.38 15.36 33.38
N GLY A 196 -5.33 14.57 33.45
CA GLY A 196 -4.97 13.77 34.64
C GLY A 196 -4.14 14.47 35.69
N GLY A 197 -3.58 15.64 35.37
CA GLY A 197 -2.71 16.42 36.27
C GLY A 197 -3.43 17.34 37.29
N TYR A 198 -4.75 17.37 37.28
CA TYR A 198 -5.54 18.13 38.26
C TYR A 198 -6.36 17.17 39.18
N ARG A 199 -5.67 16.40 39.99
CA ARG A 199 -6.26 15.74 41.16
C ARG A 199 -5.26 15.74 42.31
#